data_4c1cacee9be8186394805f547091dd4f
#
_entry.id   4c1cacee9be8186394805f547091dd4f
#
_cell.length_a   1.000
_cell.length_b   1.000
_cell.length_c   1.000
_cell.angle_alpha   90.00
_cell.angle_beta   90.00
_cell.angle_gamma   90.00
#
_symmetry.space_group_name_H-M   'P 1'
#
loop_
_entity.id
_entity.type
_entity.pdbx_description
1 polymer ?
#
loop_
_entity_poly.entity_id
_entity_poly.type
_entity_poly.pdbx_seq_one_letter_code
_entity_poly.pdbx_strand_id
1 'polypeptide(L)'
;MSSSPTSTSATDPASGSPTASATAAADLGSQLAQQILRDYNVRNNPAIVASAAGDPTGWKAADTGITLEQDLFGTVDARVNKTLKPASPFDFTPKELIVASPEGAYPRWAVIEFGESERAGGTASPSATASASPADRRVVGVFVQPVADAPWLMENHITVPRPATSVTAREASAAESADARAALQRALDYLTFGREAPEVDLGSIPGSRSSLLIPAKDNIRDTTLVCSTYVPPAGVPGYGNSRAFAVEDTVVLIGSISCSASVMLKRSTTTNAWQRAILGAAETTKGVTFSYVGTIVVSTTPGSRPTVSWWRLSDALAPAVMVRERG
;
A
#
# COMPACT_ATOMS: atom_id res chain seq x y z
N MET A 1 1.74 -63.23 -52.67
CA MET A 1 0.59 -62.92 -51.86
C MET A 1 0.86 -61.59 -51.17
N SER A 2 0.31 -60.55 -51.73
CA SER A 2 0.51 -59.15 -51.32
C SER A 2 -0.60 -58.73 -50.39
N SER A 3 -0.27 -58.26 -49.19
CA SER A 3 -1.21 -57.70 -48.25
C SER A 3 -0.95 -56.23 -48.09
N SER A 4 -1.84 -55.37 -48.53
CA SER A 4 -1.83 -53.92 -48.35
C SER A 4 -2.27 -53.56 -46.92
N PRO A 5 -1.68 -52.52 -46.29
CA PRO A 5 -2.15 -52.00 -45.03
C PRO A 5 -3.28 -50.98 -45.22
N THR A 6 -4.31 -51.12 -44.45
CA THR A 6 -5.49 -50.23 -44.33
C THR A 6 -5.11 -48.95 -43.62
N SER A 7 -5.35 -47.82 -44.28
CA SER A 7 -5.18 -46.47 -43.73
C SER A 7 -6.33 -46.11 -42.81
N THR A 8 -6.05 -45.88 -41.51
CA THR A 8 -7.02 -45.37 -40.52
C THR A 8 -6.90 -43.83 -40.53
N SER A 9 -7.96 -43.13 -40.96
CA SER A 9 -8.08 -41.67 -40.86
C SER A 9 -8.19 -41.28 -39.40
N ALA A 10 -7.27 -40.48 -38.89
CA ALA A 10 -7.36 -39.80 -37.63
C ALA A 10 -8.35 -38.63 -37.73
N THR A 11 -9.38 -38.65 -36.90
CA THR A 11 -10.33 -37.57 -36.73
C THR A 11 -9.67 -36.48 -35.90
N ASP A 12 -9.55 -35.26 -36.44
CA ASP A 12 -9.09 -34.07 -35.74
C ASP A 12 -10.01 -33.75 -34.56
N PRO A 13 -9.46 -33.49 -33.37
CA PRO A 13 -10.28 -32.96 -32.27
C PRO A 13 -10.66 -31.52 -32.58
N ALA A 14 -11.97 -31.25 -32.56
CA ALA A 14 -12.56 -29.94 -32.75
C ALA A 14 -11.92 -28.91 -31.80
N SER A 15 -11.35 -27.87 -32.38
CA SER A 15 -10.83 -26.69 -31.69
C SER A 15 -12.00 -25.96 -31.03
N GLY A 16 -12.28 -26.25 -29.76
CA GLY A 16 -13.28 -25.56 -28.95
C GLY A 16 -12.83 -24.11 -28.71
N SER A 17 -13.65 -23.17 -29.09
CA SER A 17 -13.41 -21.72 -28.99
C SER A 17 -13.13 -21.29 -27.54
N PRO A 18 -11.98 -20.71 -27.21
CA PRO A 18 -11.67 -20.23 -25.85
C PRO A 18 -12.35 -18.91 -25.49
N THR A 19 -13.09 -18.30 -26.41
CA THR A 19 -13.62 -16.93 -26.28
C THR A 19 -14.75 -16.76 -25.23
N ALA A 20 -15.62 -17.74 -25.09
CA ALA A 20 -16.77 -17.63 -24.17
C ALA A 20 -16.36 -17.72 -22.68
N SER A 21 -15.30 -18.49 -22.35
CA SER A 21 -14.83 -18.68 -20.97
C SER A 21 -14.07 -17.44 -20.45
N ALA A 22 -13.33 -16.76 -21.31
CA ALA A 22 -12.59 -15.55 -20.95
C ALA A 22 -13.52 -14.34 -20.70
N THR A 23 -14.57 -14.20 -21.49
CA THR A 23 -15.57 -13.13 -21.30
C THR A 23 -16.33 -13.30 -19.98
N ALA A 24 -16.75 -14.52 -19.65
CA ALA A 24 -17.45 -14.79 -18.38
C ALA A 24 -16.56 -14.52 -17.15
N ALA A 25 -15.28 -14.85 -17.21
CA ALA A 25 -14.33 -14.58 -16.13
C ALA A 25 -14.09 -13.07 -15.95
N ALA A 26 -14.00 -12.29 -17.04
CA ALA A 26 -13.85 -10.84 -16.99
C ALA A 26 -15.10 -10.15 -16.40
N ASP A 27 -16.29 -10.65 -16.72
CA ASP A 27 -17.55 -10.15 -16.17
C ASP A 27 -17.66 -10.40 -14.66
N LEU A 28 -17.26 -11.58 -14.18
CA LEU A 28 -17.21 -11.90 -12.74
C LEU A 28 -16.21 -11.02 -12.00
N GLY A 29 -15.04 -10.79 -12.58
CA GLY A 29 -14.03 -9.89 -12.01
C GLY A 29 -14.54 -8.45 -11.89
N SER A 30 -15.22 -7.94 -12.91
CA SER A 30 -15.83 -6.61 -12.91
C SER A 30 -16.92 -6.50 -11.82
N GLN A 31 -17.77 -7.52 -11.66
CA GLN A 31 -18.81 -7.56 -10.63
C GLN A 31 -18.22 -7.56 -9.22
N LEU A 32 -17.16 -8.35 -8.98
CA LEU A 32 -16.47 -8.38 -7.69
C LEU A 32 -15.85 -7.03 -7.36
N ALA A 33 -15.15 -6.39 -8.30
CA ALA A 33 -14.57 -5.06 -8.09
C ALA A 33 -15.64 -4.01 -7.76
N GLN A 34 -16.78 -4.03 -8.48
CA GLN A 34 -17.91 -3.15 -8.20
C GLN A 34 -18.50 -3.40 -6.82
N GLN A 35 -18.64 -4.65 -6.42
CA GLN A 35 -19.13 -5.01 -5.09
C GLN A 35 -18.22 -4.49 -3.99
N ILE A 36 -16.91 -4.74 -4.11
CA ILE A 36 -15.90 -4.30 -3.14
C ILE A 36 -15.94 -2.78 -2.98
N LEU A 37 -15.90 -2.04 -4.07
CA LEU A 37 -15.87 -0.57 -3.99
C LEU A 37 -17.19 0.03 -3.53
N ARG A 38 -18.35 -0.55 -3.88
CA ARG A 38 -19.63 -0.11 -3.31
C ARG A 38 -19.67 -0.32 -1.80
N ASP A 39 -19.25 -1.48 -1.34
CA ASP A 39 -19.17 -1.80 0.10
C ASP A 39 -18.21 -0.84 0.82
N TYR A 40 -17.05 -0.55 0.24
CA TYR A 40 -16.08 0.39 0.77
C TYR A 40 -16.61 1.83 0.83
N ASN A 41 -17.19 2.35 -0.26
CA ASN A 41 -17.70 3.73 -0.35
C ASN A 41 -18.75 4.06 0.74
N VAL A 42 -19.57 3.08 1.12
CA VAL A 42 -20.58 3.24 2.18
C VAL A 42 -19.95 3.60 3.52
N ARG A 43 -18.72 3.18 3.78
CA ARG A 43 -17.99 3.46 5.04
C ARG A 43 -16.97 4.57 4.90
N ASN A 44 -16.30 4.64 3.76
CA ASN A 44 -15.31 5.67 3.48
C ASN A 44 -15.91 7.08 3.51
N ASN A 45 -17.07 7.28 2.91
CA ASN A 45 -17.69 8.60 2.86
C ASN A 45 -18.08 9.17 4.23
N PRO A 46 -18.71 8.41 5.15
CA PRO A 46 -18.89 8.86 6.52
C PRO A 46 -17.58 9.14 7.26
N ALA A 47 -16.53 8.34 7.00
CA ALA A 47 -15.21 8.57 7.59
C ALA A 47 -14.58 9.90 7.12
N ILE A 48 -14.70 10.24 5.84
CA ILE A 48 -14.30 11.55 5.29
C ILE A 48 -15.03 12.69 6.00
N VAL A 49 -16.35 12.56 6.22
CA VAL A 49 -17.15 13.59 6.90
C VAL A 49 -16.70 13.74 8.36
N ALA A 50 -16.49 12.65 9.08
CA ALA A 50 -15.99 12.65 10.45
C ALA A 50 -14.58 13.27 10.53
N SER A 51 -13.68 12.89 9.64
CA SER A 51 -12.32 13.42 9.52
C SER A 51 -12.30 14.93 9.29
N ALA A 52 -13.20 15.44 8.44
CA ALA A 52 -13.34 16.88 8.20
C ALA A 52 -13.79 17.65 9.46
N ALA A 53 -14.47 16.98 10.39
CA ALA A 53 -14.80 17.51 11.73
C ALA A 53 -13.67 17.28 12.76
N GLY A 54 -12.56 16.65 12.37
CA GLY A 54 -11.43 16.32 13.24
C GLY A 54 -11.59 15.05 14.05
N ASP A 55 -12.58 14.20 13.72
CA ASP A 55 -12.81 12.90 14.35
C ASP A 55 -12.19 11.78 13.49
N PRO A 56 -11.12 11.11 13.96
CA PRO A 56 -10.48 10.04 13.21
C PRO A 56 -11.17 8.68 13.35
N THR A 57 -12.18 8.54 14.22
CA THR A 57 -12.72 7.21 14.61
C THR A 57 -13.44 6.51 13.47
N GLY A 58 -13.98 7.25 12.50
CA GLY A 58 -14.71 6.72 11.35
C GLY A 58 -13.83 5.84 10.44
N TRP A 59 -12.53 6.11 10.36
CA TRP A 59 -11.61 5.39 9.49
C TRP A 59 -11.52 3.88 9.79
N LYS A 60 -11.69 3.49 11.07
CA LYS A 60 -11.66 2.06 11.46
C LYS A 60 -12.77 1.21 10.81
N ALA A 61 -13.81 1.84 10.31
CA ALA A 61 -14.87 1.13 9.60
C ALA A 61 -14.56 0.91 8.12
N ALA A 62 -13.69 1.74 7.53
CA ALA A 62 -13.33 1.72 6.12
C ALA A 62 -11.98 1.06 5.87
N ASP A 63 -11.01 1.33 6.75
CA ASP A 63 -9.61 1.05 6.51
C ASP A 63 -9.00 0.12 7.52
N THR A 64 -7.89 -0.48 7.14
CA THR A 64 -7.00 -1.29 7.99
C THR A 64 -5.54 -1.08 7.59
N GLY A 65 -4.63 -1.74 8.29
CA GLY A 65 -3.21 -1.70 7.94
C GLY A 65 -2.65 -0.29 7.85
N ILE A 66 -1.80 -0.05 6.85
CA ILE A 66 -1.11 1.23 6.69
C ILE A 66 -2.04 2.35 6.25
N THR A 67 -3.11 2.07 5.49
CA THR A 67 -4.10 3.08 5.11
C THR A 67 -4.77 3.66 6.36
N LEU A 68 -5.22 2.79 7.27
CA LEU A 68 -5.82 3.24 8.53
C LEU A 68 -4.87 4.16 9.32
N GLU A 69 -3.60 3.80 9.44
CA GLU A 69 -2.65 4.62 10.19
C GLU A 69 -2.41 5.99 9.55
N GLN A 70 -2.33 6.04 8.22
CA GLN A 70 -2.18 7.28 7.48
C GLN A 70 -3.39 8.21 7.67
N ASP A 71 -4.60 7.67 7.60
CA ASP A 71 -5.83 8.45 7.71
C ASP A 71 -6.10 8.91 9.13
N LEU A 72 -5.78 8.07 10.13
CA LEU A 72 -5.79 8.47 11.54
C LEU A 72 -4.81 9.63 11.78
N PHE A 73 -3.57 9.50 11.31
CA PHE A 73 -2.56 10.56 11.45
C PHE A 73 -2.98 11.84 10.74
N GLY A 74 -3.39 11.74 9.47
CA GLY A 74 -3.81 12.89 8.67
C GLY A 74 -4.93 13.70 9.32
N THR A 75 -5.92 13.01 9.91
CA THR A 75 -7.03 13.66 10.62
C THR A 75 -6.54 14.37 11.90
N VAL A 76 -5.72 13.70 12.70
CA VAL A 76 -5.21 14.28 13.96
C VAL A 76 -4.25 15.44 13.67
N ASP A 77 -3.36 15.29 12.70
CA ASP A 77 -2.43 16.33 12.27
C ASP A 77 -3.18 17.58 11.78
N ALA A 78 -4.16 17.40 10.88
CA ALA A 78 -4.99 18.50 10.39
C ALA A 78 -5.74 19.23 11.50
N ARG A 79 -6.26 18.50 12.50
CA ARG A 79 -6.90 19.09 13.68
C ARG A 79 -5.93 19.90 14.52
N VAL A 80 -4.75 19.36 14.81
CA VAL A 80 -3.73 20.02 15.62
C VAL A 80 -3.17 21.26 14.93
N ASN A 81 -2.94 21.19 13.64
CA ASN A 81 -2.45 22.29 12.82
C ASN A 81 -3.53 23.29 12.40
N LYS A 82 -4.82 23.00 12.73
CA LYS A 82 -5.98 23.83 12.33
C LYS A 82 -6.10 23.98 10.81
N THR A 83 -5.80 22.91 10.09
CA THR A 83 -5.85 22.84 8.62
C THR A 83 -7.00 21.97 8.11
N LEU A 84 -7.97 21.66 8.97
CA LEU A 84 -9.18 20.93 8.59
C LEU A 84 -9.87 21.61 7.41
N LYS A 85 -10.25 20.82 6.42
CA LYS A 85 -10.96 21.27 5.22
C LYS A 85 -12.40 20.78 5.27
N PRO A 86 -13.34 21.47 4.58
CA PRO A 86 -14.70 20.96 4.42
C PRO A 86 -14.69 19.54 3.85
N ALA A 87 -15.63 18.72 4.30
CA ALA A 87 -15.79 17.37 3.78
C ALA A 87 -16.10 17.42 2.27
N SER A 88 -15.40 16.60 1.51
CA SER A 88 -15.65 16.40 0.08
C SER A 88 -15.77 14.89 -0.19
N PRO A 89 -16.90 14.25 0.17
CA PRO A 89 -17.13 12.85 -0.11
C PRO A 89 -17.10 12.58 -1.62
N PHE A 90 -16.51 11.45 -2.00
CA PHE A 90 -16.43 10.98 -3.38
C PHE A 90 -16.62 9.46 -3.42
N ASP A 91 -16.96 8.93 -4.59
CA ASP A 91 -17.09 7.49 -4.75
C ASP A 91 -15.92 6.98 -5.58
N PHE A 92 -15.30 5.91 -5.11
CA PHE A 92 -14.38 5.12 -5.93
C PHE A 92 -15.17 4.30 -6.94
N THR A 93 -14.75 4.35 -8.19
CA THR A 93 -15.32 3.61 -9.30
C THR A 93 -14.29 2.63 -9.85
N PRO A 94 -14.63 1.33 -10.00
CA PRO A 94 -13.69 0.35 -10.49
C PRO A 94 -13.34 0.64 -11.95
N LYS A 95 -12.08 0.49 -12.29
CA LYS A 95 -11.59 0.44 -13.66
C LYS A 95 -11.23 -0.98 -14.04
N GLU A 96 -10.53 -1.68 -13.17
CA GLU A 96 -10.07 -3.04 -13.42
C GLU A 96 -9.87 -3.80 -12.10
N LEU A 97 -10.28 -5.07 -12.05
CA LEU A 97 -9.81 -6.02 -11.06
C LEU A 97 -8.49 -6.60 -11.57
N ILE A 98 -7.40 -6.29 -10.87
CA ILE A 98 -6.07 -6.80 -11.26
C ILE A 98 -5.96 -8.26 -10.84
N VAL A 99 -6.25 -8.55 -9.56
CA VAL A 99 -6.20 -9.91 -9.01
C VAL A 99 -7.03 -10.00 -7.74
N ALA A 100 -7.58 -11.18 -7.45
CA ALA A 100 -8.19 -11.50 -6.18
C ALA A 100 -7.75 -12.89 -5.71
N SER A 101 -7.71 -13.08 -4.38
CA SER A 101 -7.52 -14.41 -3.79
C SER A 101 -8.72 -15.32 -4.09
N PRO A 102 -8.53 -16.66 -4.11
CA PRO A 102 -9.61 -17.61 -4.33
C PRO A 102 -10.78 -17.44 -3.34
N GLU A 103 -11.97 -17.79 -3.79
CA GLU A 103 -13.13 -17.82 -2.91
C GLU A 103 -12.99 -18.86 -1.81
N GLY A 104 -13.53 -18.54 -0.62
CA GLY A 104 -13.57 -19.48 0.52
C GLY A 104 -12.31 -19.48 1.39
N ALA A 105 -11.20 -18.88 0.96
CA ALA A 105 -10.00 -18.70 1.78
C ALA A 105 -10.01 -17.31 2.45
N TYR A 106 -9.98 -17.28 3.77
CA TYR A 106 -9.92 -16.00 4.52
C TYR A 106 -8.60 -15.85 5.27
N PRO A 107 -8.06 -14.62 5.40
CA PRO A 107 -8.61 -13.39 4.84
C PRO A 107 -8.56 -13.38 3.30
N ARG A 108 -9.67 -12.99 2.66
CA ARG A 108 -9.69 -12.71 1.22
C ARG A 108 -9.04 -11.37 0.95
N TRP A 109 -8.44 -11.22 -0.22
CA TRP A 109 -7.87 -9.95 -0.66
C TRP A 109 -8.09 -9.74 -2.16
N ALA A 110 -8.09 -8.48 -2.56
CA ALA A 110 -8.18 -8.08 -3.96
C ALA A 110 -7.33 -6.84 -4.23
N VAL A 111 -6.77 -6.78 -5.43
CA VAL A 111 -6.06 -5.61 -5.94
C VAL A 111 -6.90 -5.03 -7.07
N ILE A 112 -7.35 -3.78 -6.91
CA ILE A 112 -8.28 -3.13 -7.82
C ILE A 112 -7.69 -1.80 -8.28
N GLU A 113 -7.69 -1.56 -9.60
CA GLU A 113 -7.54 -0.22 -10.13
C GLU A 113 -8.87 0.50 -10.06
N PHE A 114 -8.85 1.74 -9.57
CA PHE A 114 -10.03 2.57 -9.46
C PHE A 114 -9.77 4.04 -9.82
N GLY A 115 -10.83 4.76 -10.04
CA GLY A 115 -10.83 6.22 -10.15
C GLY A 115 -11.77 6.83 -9.13
N GLU A 116 -11.60 8.12 -8.90
CA GLU A 116 -12.50 8.91 -8.08
C GLU A 116 -13.57 9.55 -8.97
N SER A 117 -14.82 9.52 -8.54
CA SER A 117 -15.93 10.26 -9.12
C SER A 117 -16.55 11.17 -8.06
N GLU A 118 -16.75 12.43 -8.41
CA GLU A 118 -17.44 13.37 -7.53
C GLU A 118 -18.88 12.91 -7.28
N ARG A 119 -19.31 12.99 -6.01
CA ARG A 119 -20.71 12.83 -5.67
C ARG A 119 -21.49 14.06 -6.14
N ALA A 120 -22.57 13.84 -6.85
CA ALA A 120 -23.50 14.91 -7.24
C ALA A 120 -23.97 15.66 -5.98
N GLY A 121 -23.56 16.93 -5.84
CA GLY A 121 -23.89 17.79 -4.69
C GLY A 121 -22.70 18.23 -3.81
N GLY A 122 -21.51 17.71 -4.06
CA GLY A 122 -20.29 18.22 -3.42
C GLY A 122 -19.72 19.42 -4.16
N THR A 123 -19.42 20.51 -3.45
CA THR A 123 -18.63 21.61 -4.04
C THR A 123 -17.18 21.16 -4.07
N ALA A 124 -16.80 20.54 -5.18
CA ALA A 124 -15.44 20.05 -5.37
C ALA A 124 -14.48 21.21 -5.51
N SER A 125 -13.48 21.25 -4.63
CA SER A 125 -12.25 21.98 -4.88
C SER A 125 -11.20 20.95 -5.30
N PRO A 126 -10.67 21.03 -6.54
CA PRO A 126 -9.62 20.09 -6.95
C PRO A 126 -8.39 20.35 -6.08
N SER A 127 -8.06 19.39 -5.23
CA SER A 127 -6.78 19.40 -4.50
C SER A 127 -5.68 19.09 -5.50
N ALA A 128 -5.19 20.16 -6.14
CA ALA A 128 -4.08 20.10 -7.07
C ALA A 128 -2.76 19.99 -6.33
N THR A 129 -2.26 18.81 -6.14
CA THR A 129 -0.83 18.55 -6.19
C THR A 129 -0.49 18.14 -7.62
N ALA A 130 -0.47 19.15 -8.51
CA ALA A 130 -0.08 18.97 -9.88
C ALA A 130 1.42 18.69 -9.98
N SER A 131 1.79 17.44 -10.23
CA SER A 131 3.10 17.12 -10.80
C SER A 131 3.04 15.78 -11.52
N ALA A 132 2.46 15.76 -12.65
CA ALA A 132 2.38 14.87 -13.79
C ALA A 132 0.92 14.77 -14.27
N SER A 133 0.73 14.67 -15.59
CA SER A 133 -0.61 14.57 -16.18
C SER A 133 -1.42 13.44 -15.53
N PRO A 134 -2.68 13.67 -15.07
CA PRO A 134 -3.51 12.64 -14.45
C PRO A 134 -3.73 11.41 -15.35
N ALA A 135 -3.49 11.56 -16.67
CA ALA A 135 -3.68 10.50 -17.65
C ALA A 135 -2.68 9.34 -17.54
N ASP A 136 -1.51 9.56 -16.92
CA ASP A 136 -0.41 8.58 -16.90
C ASP A 136 -0.27 7.83 -15.56
N ARG A 137 -1.17 8.05 -14.61
CA ARG A 137 -1.14 7.42 -13.30
C ARG A 137 -2.37 6.56 -13.04
N ARG A 138 -2.14 5.41 -12.42
CA ARG A 138 -3.18 4.50 -11.92
C ARG A 138 -3.22 4.56 -10.41
N VAL A 139 -4.40 4.64 -9.83
CA VAL A 139 -4.58 4.41 -8.39
C VAL A 139 -5.00 2.96 -8.22
N VAL A 140 -4.24 2.24 -7.41
CA VAL A 140 -4.45 0.83 -7.14
C VAL A 140 -4.63 0.66 -5.65
N GLY A 141 -5.73 0.04 -5.24
CA GLY A 141 -6.01 -0.30 -3.85
C GLY A 141 -5.87 -1.79 -3.60
N VAL A 142 -5.35 -2.12 -2.43
CA VAL A 142 -5.37 -3.46 -1.86
C VAL A 142 -6.49 -3.50 -0.84
N PHE A 143 -7.49 -4.32 -1.09
CA PHE A 143 -8.64 -4.51 -0.22
C PHE A 143 -8.57 -5.87 0.44
N VAL A 144 -9.03 -5.97 1.69
CA VAL A 144 -9.06 -7.21 2.45
C VAL A 144 -10.42 -7.43 3.09
N GLN A 145 -10.91 -8.65 3.04
CA GLN A 145 -12.09 -9.14 3.76
C GLN A 145 -11.61 -10.14 4.80
N PRO A 146 -11.69 -9.81 6.10
CA PRO A 146 -11.10 -10.63 7.17
C PRO A 146 -11.69 -12.02 7.31
N VAL A 147 -13.01 -12.09 7.28
CA VAL A 147 -13.81 -13.32 7.40
C VAL A 147 -15.02 -13.23 6.47
N ALA A 148 -15.77 -14.29 6.31
CA ALA A 148 -17.03 -14.27 5.58
C ALA A 148 -17.96 -13.19 6.16
N ASP A 149 -18.69 -12.52 5.29
CA ASP A 149 -19.66 -11.46 5.64
C ASP A 149 -19.06 -10.21 6.33
N ALA A 150 -17.75 -10.19 6.58
CA ALA A 150 -17.09 -8.95 7.03
C ALA A 150 -16.98 -7.93 5.88
N PRO A 151 -16.93 -6.63 6.20
CA PRO A 151 -16.72 -5.60 5.19
C PRO A 151 -15.34 -5.73 4.54
N TRP A 152 -15.25 -5.26 3.30
CA TRP A 152 -13.98 -5.06 2.62
C TRP A 152 -13.32 -3.77 3.13
N LEU A 153 -12.11 -3.89 3.68
CA LEU A 153 -11.33 -2.78 4.21
C LEU A 153 -10.19 -2.47 3.26
N MET A 154 -9.85 -1.19 3.08
CA MET A 154 -8.65 -0.81 2.33
C MET A 154 -7.43 -0.97 3.24
N GLU A 155 -6.51 -1.86 2.84
CA GLU A 155 -5.26 -2.14 3.58
C GLU A 155 -4.12 -1.23 3.12
N ASN A 156 -4.11 -0.94 1.82
CA ASN A 156 -3.05 -0.17 1.17
C ASN A 156 -3.58 0.48 -0.11
N HIS A 157 -3.03 1.64 -0.46
CA HIS A 157 -3.25 2.24 -1.78
C HIS A 157 -1.94 2.83 -2.31
N ILE A 158 -1.78 2.70 -3.62
CA ILE A 158 -0.58 3.14 -4.32
C ILE A 158 -0.95 3.87 -5.62
N THR A 159 -0.11 4.80 -6.01
CA THR A 159 -0.18 5.41 -7.34
C THR A 159 0.99 4.90 -8.16
N VAL A 160 0.70 4.10 -9.17
CA VAL A 160 1.72 3.50 -10.03
C VAL A 160 1.68 4.08 -11.44
N PRO A 161 2.80 4.07 -12.18
CA PRO A 161 2.78 4.36 -13.61
C PRO A 161 1.84 3.40 -14.32
N ARG A 162 1.14 3.88 -15.34
CA ARG A 162 0.23 3.06 -16.13
C ARG A 162 1.04 2.10 -17.01
N PRO A 163 0.83 0.78 -16.94
CA PRO A 163 1.40 -0.13 -17.92
C PRO A 163 0.75 0.10 -19.30
N ALA A 164 1.48 -0.22 -20.34
CA ALA A 164 1.04 0.01 -21.71
C ALA A 164 -0.18 -0.84 -22.13
N THR A 165 -0.46 -1.94 -21.44
CA THR A 165 -1.53 -2.89 -21.77
C THR A 165 -2.21 -3.42 -20.50
N SER A 166 -3.52 -3.72 -20.60
CA SER A 166 -4.25 -4.49 -19.58
C SER A 166 -3.81 -5.95 -19.68
N VAL A 167 -3.36 -6.52 -18.58
CA VAL A 167 -2.82 -7.90 -18.55
C VAL A 167 -3.50 -8.65 -17.43
N THR A 168 -3.95 -9.86 -17.71
CA THR A 168 -4.53 -10.74 -16.71
C THR A 168 -3.49 -11.15 -15.67
N ALA A 169 -3.75 -10.85 -14.41
CA ALA A 169 -2.91 -11.25 -13.30
C ALA A 169 -3.52 -12.45 -12.54
N ARG A 170 -2.67 -13.21 -11.87
CA ARG A 170 -3.07 -14.29 -10.94
C ARG A 170 -2.29 -14.17 -9.64
N GLU A 171 -2.81 -14.74 -8.57
CA GLU A 171 -2.03 -14.87 -7.34
C GLU A 171 -0.73 -15.63 -7.59
N ALA A 172 0.37 -15.09 -7.10
CA ALA A 172 1.67 -15.75 -7.18
C ALA A 172 1.80 -16.76 -6.03
N SER A 173 2.29 -17.95 -6.31
CA SER A 173 2.63 -18.94 -5.30
C SER A 173 3.77 -18.45 -4.39
N ALA A 174 3.93 -19.10 -3.24
CA ALA A 174 5.04 -18.81 -2.32
C ALA A 174 6.42 -18.97 -2.99
N ALA A 175 6.57 -19.96 -3.86
CA ALA A 175 7.83 -20.20 -4.59
C ALA A 175 8.10 -19.09 -5.60
N GLU A 176 7.11 -18.68 -6.39
CA GLU A 176 7.24 -17.59 -7.38
C GLU A 176 7.54 -16.24 -6.70
N SER A 177 6.98 -16.00 -5.53
CA SER A 177 7.18 -14.74 -4.81
C SER A 177 8.46 -14.69 -3.96
N ALA A 178 9.24 -15.77 -3.88
CA ALA A 178 10.42 -15.86 -3.02
C ALA A 178 11.46 -14.80 -3.34
N ASP A 179 11.79 -14.61 -4.61
CA ASP A 179 12.78 -13.62 -5.04
C ASP A 179 12.31 -12.17 -4.78
N ALA A 180 11.02 -11.90 -4.99
CA ALA A 180 10.45 -10.58 -4.69
C ALA A 180 10.46 -10.29 -3.19
N ARG A 181 10.22 -11.29 -2.33
CA ARG A 181 10.33 -11.17 -0.87
C ARG A 181 11.78 -10.95 -0.43
N ALA A 182 12.73 -11.68 -1.03
CA ALA A 182 14.15 -11.47 -0.77
C ALA A 182 14.60 -10.07 -1.17
N ALA A 183 14.16 -9.57 -2.32
CA ALA A 183 14.46 -8.22 -2.77
C ALA A 183 13.83 -7.14 -1.87
N LEU A 184 12.60 -7.35 -1.38
CA LEU A 184 11.99 -6.49 -0.36
C LEU A 184 12.87 -6.43 0.90
N GLN A 185 13.34 -7.58 1.41
CA GLN A 185 14.21 -7.62 2.59
C GLN A 185 15.51 -6.87 2.35
N ARG A 186 16.14 -7.00 1.16
CA ARG A 186 17.33 -6.23 0.79
C ARG A 186 17.10 -4.72 0.78
N ALA A 187 15.94 -4.28 0.27
CA ALA A 187 15.56 -2.88 0.30
C ALA A 187 15.39 -2.36 1.75
N LEU A 188 14.80 -3.15 2.65
CA LEU A 188 14.67 -2.81 4.06
C LEU A 188 16.03 -2.78 4.78
N ASP A 189 16.92 -3.72 4.48
CA ASP A 189 18.28 -3.72 5.01
C ASP A 189 19.08 -2.49 4.54
N TYR A 190 18.89 -2.09 3.27
CA TYR A 190 19.48 -0.84 2.78
C TYR A 190 18.92 0.38 3.51
N LEU A 191 17.60 0.48 3.66
CA LEU A 191 16.97 1.58 4.41
C LEU A 191 17.50 1.66 5.84
N THR A 192 17.61 0.53 6.52
CA THR A 192 18.03 0.48 7.92
C THR A 192 19.54 0.71 8.09
N PHE A 193 20.36 -0.04 7.38
CA PHE A 193 21.80 -0.11 7.63
C PHE A 193 22.64 0.60 6.57
N GLY A 194 22.06 0.98 5.43
CA GLY A 194 22.81 1.49 4.28
C GLY A 194 23.65 0.42 3.58
N ARG A 195 23.32 -0.87 3.78
CA ARG A 195 24.06 -1.97 3.15
C ARG A 195 23.78 -1.98 1.66
N GLU A 196 24.84 -2.00 0.86
CA GLU A 196 24.70 -2.14 -0.58
C GLU A 196 23.98 -3.44 -0.94
N ALA A 197 23.14 -3.38 -1.95
CA ALA A 197 22.36 -4.51 -2.48
C ALA A 197 22.48 -4.51 -4.01
N PRO A 198 23.69 -4.84 -4.55
CA PRO A 198 23.93 -4.77 -6.00
C PRO A 198 23.05 -5.74 -6.79
N GLU A 199 22.53 -6.75 -6.14
CA GLU A 199 21.58 -7.73 -6.71
C GLU A 199 20.15 -7.19 -6.88
N VAL A 200 19.83 -6.02 -6.32
CA VAL A 200 18.51 -5.38 -6.41
C VAL A 200 18.66 -3.98 -6.98
N ASP A 201 17.82 -3.59 -7.91
CA ASP A 201 17.68 -2.20 -8.31
C ASP A 201 16.80 -1.47 -7.31
N LEU A 202 17.40 -0.67 -6.43
CA LEU A 202 16.72 0.05 -5.37
C LEU A 202 15.97 1.30 -5.85
N GLY A 203 16.06 1.66 -7.13
CA GLY A 203 15.38 2.83 -7.70
C GLY A 203 15.68 4.13 -6.92
N SER A 204 14.65 4.79 -6.41
CA SER A 204 14.78 6.07 -5.67
C SER A 204 15.07 5.91 -4.16
N ILE A 205 15.11 4.68 -3.62
CA ILE A 205 15.33 4.43 -2.18
C ILE A 205 16.61 5.10 -1.64
N PRO A 206 17.77 5.06 -2.34
CA PRO A 206 18.99 5.69 -1.81
C PRO A 206 18.85 7.18 -1.50
N GLY A 207 18.24 7.94 -2.41
CA GLY A 207 18.00 9.37 -2.20
C GLY A 207 17.04 9.64 -1.03
N SER A 208 16.03 8.84 -0.92
CA SER A 208 15.04 9.00 0.15
C SER A 208 15.58 8.61 1.53
N ARG A 209 16.44 7.58 1.62
CA ARG A 209 17.12 7.25 2.88
C ARG A 209 17.93 8.45 3.38
N SER A 210 18.64 9.12 2.50
CA SER A 210 19.43 10.30 2.86
C SER A 210 18.57 11.45 3.40
N SER A 211 17.33 11.59 2.93
CA SER A 211 16.40 12.62 3.43
C SER A 211 15.73 12.26 4.76
N LEU A 212 15.59 10.96 5.07
CA LEU A 212 15.07 10.48 6.35
C LEU A 212 16.10 10.55 7.49
N LEU A 213 17.38 10.46 7.15
CA LEU A 213 18.46 10.57 8.12
C LEU A 213 18.87 12.04 8.27
N ILE A 214 18.49 12.65 9.38
CA ILE A 214 18.88 14.04 9.68
C ILE A 214 20.38 14.04 10.02
N PRO A 215 21.23 14.76 9.27
CA PRO A 215 22.65 14.83 9.55
C PRO A 215 22.93 15.36 10.97
N ALA A 216 23.98 14.84 11.62
CA ALA A 216 24.45 15.37 12.89
C ALA A 216 24.76 16.87 12.73
N LYS A 217 24.04 17.72 13.44
CA LYS A 217 24.19 19.18 13.44
C LYS A 217 24.11 19.66 14.89
N ASP A 218 24.67 20.81 15.15
CA ASP A 218 24.55 21.56 16.43
C ASP A 218 24.11 20.71 17.64
N ASN A 219 22.80 20.65 17.91
CA ASN A 219 22.24 19.91 19.03
C ASN A 219 21.92 18.44 18.72
N ILE A 220 22.02 17.95 17.47
CA ILE A 220 21.76 16.55 17.12
C ILE A 220 23.02 15.73 17.41
N ARG A 221 22.87 14.70 18.25
CA ARG A 221 23.94 13.77 18.59
C ARG A 221 24.01 12.63 17.60
N ASP A 222 22.85 12.03 17.33
CA ASP A 222 22.73 10.82 16.53
C ASP A 222 21.35 10.71 15.89
N THR A 223 21.27 10.06 14.76
CA THR A 223 20.04 9.72 14.07
C THR A 223 20.08 8.27 13.62
N THR A 224 19.07 7.51 13.95
CA THR A 224 18.92 6.12 13.51
C THR A 224 17.65 5.96 12.70
N LEU A 225 17.70 5.08 11.70
CA LEU A 225 16.55 4.68 10.91
C LEU A 225 16.46 3.15 10.96
N VAL A 226 15.30 2.63 11.36
CA VAL A 226 15.02 1.19 11.39
C VAL A 226 13.76 0.94 10.60
N CYS A 227 13.86 0.15 9.54
CA CYS A 227 12.74 -0.23 8.69
C CYS A 227 12.53 -1.74 8.72
N SER A 228 11.27 -2.16 8.70
CA SER A 228 10.87 -3.57 8.66
C SER A 228 9.58 -3.72 7.84
N THR A 229 9.20 -4.96 7.57
CA THR A 229 7.82 -5.22 7.16
C THR A 229 6.88 -4.69 8.23
N TYR A 230 5.75 -4.11 7.79
CA TYR A 230 4.77 -3.53 8.68
C TYR A 230 4.20 -4.59 9.64
N VAL A 231 4.14 -4.25 10.91
CA VAL A 231 3.46 -5.02 11.95
C VAL A 231 2.36 -4.12 12.53
N PRO A 232 1.09 -4.51 12.41
CA PRO A 232 0.00 -3.71 12.95
C PRO A 232 0.16 -3.46 14.45
N PRO A 233 -0.15 -2.26 14.95
CA PRO A 233 -0.24 -2.00 16.37
C PRO A 233 -1.27 -2.90 17.06
N ALA A 234 -1.15 -3.07 18.38
CA ALA A 234 -2.11 -3.84 19.16
C ALA A 234 -3.54 -3.27 18.95
N GLY A 235 -4.48 -4.14 18.61
CA GLY A 235 -5.87 -3.76 18.34
C GLY A 235 -6.18 -3.31 16.91
N VAL A 236 -5.17 -3.23 16.03
CA VAL A 236 -5.37 -3.08 14.58
C VAL A 236 -5.24 -4.48 13.95
N PRO A 237 -6.28 -4.98 13.28
CA PRO A 237 -6.18 -6.25 12.60
C PRO A 237 -5.13 -6.20 11.50
N GLY A 238 -4.22 -7.17 11.47
CA GLY A 238 -3.25 -7.35 10.39
C GLY A 238 -3.62 -8.60 9.59
N TYR A 239 -3.75 -8.43 8.28
CA TYR A 239 -4.18 -9.52 7.39
C TYR A 239 -3.08 -9.98 6.45
N GLY A 240 -1.86 -9.60 6.74
CA GLY A 240 -0.66 -9.90 5.97
C GLY A 240 0.07 -8.63 5.55
N ASN A 241 1.39 -8.73 5.39
CA ASN A 241 2.24 -7.56 5.17
C ASN A 241 2.62 -7.40 3.69
N SER A 242 2.18 -8.32 2.83
CA SER A 242 2.48 -8.28 1.40
C SER A 242 1.53 -9.13 0.58
N ARG A 243 1.26 -8.66 -0.63
CA ARG A 243 0.48 -9.38 -1.65
C ARG A 243 1.35 -9.56 -2.87
N ALA A 244 1.40 -10.78 -3.37
CA ALA A 244 2.17 -11.12 -4.56
C ALA A 244 1.26 -11.67 -5.64
N PHE A 245 1.43 -11.16 -6.85
CA PHE A 245 0.71 -11.63 -8.02
C PHE A 245 1.63 -11.68 -9.24
N ALA A 246 1.34 -12.56 -10.14
CA ALA A 246 2.07 -12.71 -11.39
C ALA A 246 1.28 -12.09 -12.55
N VAL A 247 1.99 -11.33 -13.35
CA VAL A 247 1.54 -10.76 -14.62
C VAL A 247 2.50 -11.28 -15.69
N GLU A 248 2.02 -12.18 -16.53
CA GLU A 248 2.90 -12.92 -17.43
C GLU A 248 4.04 -13.60 -16.65
N ASP A 249 5.30 -13.34 -17.01
CA ASP A 249 6.51 -13.87 -16.36
C ASP A 249 7.00 -12.98 -15.19
N THR A 250 6.34 -11.87 -14.92
CA THR A 250 6.75 -10.93 -13.88
C THR A 250 5.93 -11.14 -12.62
N VAL A 251 6.60 -11.32 -11.49
CA VAL A 251 5.96 -11.30 -10.18
C VAL A 251 6.05 -9.89 -9.60
N VAL A 252 4.92 -9.36 -9.19
CA VAL A 252 4.79 -8.07 -8.50
C VAL A 252 4.44 -8.35 -7.04
N LEU A 253 5.23 -7.79 -6.13
CA LEU A 253 4.99 -7.82 -4.69
C LEU A 253 4.65 -6.41 -4.20
N ILE A 254 3.48 -6.24 -3.62
CA ILE A 254 3.10 -5.03 -2.87
C ILE A 254 3.36 -5.33 -1.39
N GLY A 255 4.35 -4.69 -0.79
CA GLY A 255 4.72 -4.86 0.60
C GLY A 255 4.36 -3.64 1.44
N SER A 256 3.70 -3.85 2.57
CA SER A 256 3.51 -2.83 3.61
C SER A 256 4.74 -2.80 4.51
N ILE A 257 5.28 -1.62 4.75
CA ILE A 257 6.49 -1.41 5.56
C ILE A 257 6.26 -0.38 6.66
N SER A 258 7.05 -0.49 7.71
CA SER A 258 7.14 0.52 8.76
C SER A 258 8.58 0.92 9.01
N CYS A 259 8.80 2.20 9.28
CA CYS A 259 10.10 2.74 9.63
C CYS A 259 10.01 3.58 10.90
N SER A 260 11.03 3.53 11.74
CA SER A 260 11.21 4.41 12.89
C SER A 260 12.49 5.20 12.72
N ALA A 261 12.37 6.53 12.66
CA ALA A 261 13.50 7.43 12.63
C ALA A 261 13.66 8.08 14.01
N SER A 262 14.75 7.78 14.71
CA SER A 262 15.04 8.34 16.02
C SER A 262 16.10 9.43 15.92
N VAL A 263 15.83 10.58 16.50
CA VAL A 263 16.76 11.71 16.61
C VAL A 263 17.13 11.88 18.08
N MET A 264 18.40 11.73 18.40
CA MET A 264 18.93 11.95 19.74
C MET A 264 19.63 13.29 19.82
N LEU A 265 19.38 14.03 20.88
CA LEU A 265 19.92 15.37 21.10
C LEU A 265 21.12 15.35 22.07
N LYS A 266 22.06 16.26 21.86
CA LYS A 266 23.18 16.50 22.81
C LYS A 266 22.68 17.17 24.09
N ARG A 267 21.65 18.00 23.99
CA ARG A 267 21.02 18.72 25.10
C ARG A 267 19.52 18.62 24.95
N SER A 268 18.81 18.60 26.07
CA SER A 268 17.34 18.67 26.07
C SER A 268 16.86 19.95 25.37
N THR A 269 15.76 19.85 24.68
CA THR A 269 15.08 20.97 24.03
C THR A 269 13.61 21.04 24.44
N THR A 270 13.04 22.22 24.40
CA THR A 270 11.60 22.41 24.64
C THR A 270 10.82 21.88 23.44
N THR A 271 9.76 21.14 23.72
CA THR A 271 8.84 20.65 22.71
C THR A 271 7.92 21.76 22.24
N ASN A 272 7.62 21.80 20.97
CA ASN A 272 6.61 22.71 20.41
C ASN A 272 5.17 22.21 20.68
N ALA A 273 4.18 23.05 20.40
CA ALA A 273 2.77 22.74 20.64
C ALA A 273 2.31 21.48 19.86
N TRP A 274 2.76 21.32 18.60
CA TRP A 274 2.47 20.17 17.76
C TRP A 274 3.04 18.88 18.36
N GLN A 275 4.33 18.90 18.74
CA GLN A 275 4.96 17.75 19.39
C GLN A 275 4.22 17.33 20.67
N ARG A 276 3.80 18.28 21.50
CA ARG A 276 3.03 17.97 22.70
C ARG A 276 1.66 17.38 22.39
N ALA A 277 0.98 17.90 21.39
CA ALA A 277 -0.36 17.44 21.03
C ALA A 277 -0.36 16.06 20.37
N ILE A 278 0.60 15.79 19.48
CA ILE A 278 0.71 14.49 18.76
C ILE A 278 1.34 13.43 19.64
N LEU A 279 2.37 13.78 20.42
CA LEU A 279 3.18 12.82 21.16
C LEU A 279 2.74 12.64 22.62
N GLY A 280 1.75 13.40 23.10
CA GLY A 280 1.35 13.41 24.50
C GLY A 280 2.48 13.80 25.46
N ALA A 281 3.32 14.72 25.07
CA ALA A 281 4.69 14.82 25.50
C ALA A 281 4.93 15.73 26.71
N ALA A 282 6.07 15.47 27.37
CA ALA A 282 6.65 16.38 28.35
C ALA A 282 7.10 17.70 27.67
N GLU A 283 7.26 18.76 28.48
CA GLU A 283 7.70 20.08 27.99
C GLU A 283 9.10 20.08 27.38
N THR A 284 9.95 19.13 27.76
CA THR A 284 11.31 18.96 27.25
C THR A 284 11.60 17.52 26.83
N THR A 285 12.51 17.36 25.89
CA THR A 285 12.96 16.05 25.41
C THR A 285 14.45 16.02 25.06
N LYS A 286 15.09 14.86 25.22
CA LYS A 286 16.43 14.56 24.70
C LYS A 286 16.42 13.84 23.36
N GLY A 287 15.25 13.53 22.83
CA GLY A 287 15.14 12.89 21.54
C GLY A 287 13.69 12.64 21.18
N VAL A 288 13.47 12.32 19.93
CA VAL A 288 12.17 11.98 19.38
C VAL A 288 12.31 10.84 18.39
N THR A 289 11.36 9.92 18.42
CA THR A 289 11.22 8.88 17.41
C THR A 289 9.99 9.18 16.59
N PHE A 290 10.15 9.32 15.29
CA PHE A 290 9.06 9.43 14.33
C PHE A 290 8.77 8.06 13.75
N SER A 291 7.50 7.73 13.65
CA SER A 291 7.04 6.50 13.00
C SER A 291 6.48 6.82 11.62
N TYR A 292 6.84 6.00 10.67
CA TYR A 292 6.37 6.06 9.29
C TYR A 292 5.80 4.71 8.91
N VAL A 293 4.75 4.73 8.13
CA VAL A 293 4.26 3.55 7.42
C VAL A 293 4.30 3.82 5.93
N GLY A 294 4.38 2.77 5.15
CA GLY A 294 4.45 2.97 3.72
C GLY A 294 4.33 1.69 2.93
N THR A 295 4.43 1.86 1.64
CA THR A 295 4.34 0.79 0.66
C THR A 295 5.61 0.75 -0.17
N ILE A 296 6.03 -0.45 -0.49
CA ILE A 296 7.09 -0.73 -1.44
C ILE A 296 6.57 -1.74 -2.47
N VAL A 297 6.82 -1.49 -3.74
CA VAL A 297 6.47 -2.40 -4.82
C VAL A 297 7.76 -2.94 -5.43
N VAL A 298 7.89 -4.26 -5.42
CA VAL A 298 9.02 -4.97 -5.99
C VAL A 298 8.53 -5.80 -7.16
N SER A 299 9.24 -5.74 -8.26
CA SER A 299 9.00 -6.56 -9.45
C SER A 299 10.18 -7.48 -9.72
N THR A 300 9.90 -8.74 -10.04
CA THR A 300 10.91 -9.73 -10.42
C THR A 300 10.50 -10.43 -11.72
N THR A 301 11.42 -10.51 -12.64
CA THR A 301 11.26 -11.25 -13.90
C THR A 301 12.39 -12.28 -14.00
N PRO A 302 12.15 -13.54 -14.43
CA PRO A 302 13.17 -14.55 -14.56
C PRO A 302 14.37 -14.06 -15.36
N GLY A 303 15.58 -14.26 -14.83
CA GLY A 303 16.83 -13.83 -15.47
C GLY A 303 17.14 -12.34 -15.40
N SER A 304 16.28 -11.54 -14.77
CA SER A 304 16.49 -10.11 -14.56
C SER A 304 16.75 -9.80 -13.09
N ARG A 305 17.43 -8.69 -12.84
CA ARG A 305 17.63 -8.18 -11.48
C ARG A 305 16.29 -7.68 -10.93
N PRO A 306 15.88 -8.09 -9.71
CA PRO A 306 14.71 -7.53 -9.06
C PRO A 306 14.79 -6.01 -8.97
N THR A 307 13.66 -5.35 -9.14
CA THR A 307 13.57 -3.88 -9.16
C THR A 307 12.55 -3.38 -8.14
N VAL A 308 12.90 -2.37 -7.34
CA VAL A 308 11.95 -1.57 -6.58
C VAL A 308 11.32 -0.57 -7.55
N SER A 309 10.14 -0.90 -8.04
CA SER A 309 9.43 -0.11 -9.05
C SER A 309 8.70 1.10 -8.47
N TRP A 310 8.36 1.05 -7.18
CA TRP A 310 7.71 2.14 -6.48
C TRP A 310 7.84 2.00 -4.97
N TRP A 311 7.93 3.13 -4.26
CA TRP A 311 7.83 3.15 -2.81
C TRP A 311 7.42 4.53 -2.29
N ARG A 312 6.79 4.55 -1.13
CA ARG A 312 6.40 5.78 -0.42
C ARG A 312 6.33 5.52 1.07
N LEU A 313 6.80 6.48 1.86
CA LEU A 313 6.56 6.55 3.29
C LEU A 313 5.63 7.73 3.59
N SER A 314 4.80 7.57 4.60
CA SER A 314 3.95 8.61 5.17
C SER A 314 4.08 8.56 6.68
N ASP A 315 3.84 9.68 7.35
CA ASP A 315 3.78 9.71 8.79
C ASP A 315 2.68 8.80 9.31
N ALA A 316 2.90 8.20 10.47
CA ALA A 316 1.95 7.31 11.13
C ALA A 316 1.71 7.76 12.57
N LEU A 317 0.51 7.48 13.06
CA LEU A 317 0.12 7.75 14.45
C LEU A 317 0.61 6.67 15.42
N ALA A 318 1.68 5.95 15.07
CA ALA A 318 2.34 5.10 16.04
C ALA A 318 2.94 6.00 17.14
N PRO A 319 2.90 5.59 18.41
CA PRO A 319 3.34 6.44 19.49
C PRO A 319 4.82 6.78 19.28
N ALA A 320 5.09 7.99 18.85
CA ALA A 320 6.44 8.52 18.88
C ALA A 320 6.86 8.57 20.35
N VAL A 321 7.74 7.66 20.71
CA VAL A 321 8.21 7.58 22.08
C VAL A 321 9.24 8.68 22.27
N MET A 322 8.90 9.66 23.09
CA MET A 322 9.89 10.63 23.54
C MET A 322 10.84 9.95 24.49
N VAL A 323 12.14 10.08 24.20
CA VAL A 323 13.20 9.59 25.09
C VAL A 323 13.23 10.51 26.32
N ARG A 324 12.63 10.04 27.41
CA ARG A 324 12.77 10.70 28.72
C ARG A 324 14.18 10.49 29.26
N GLU A 325 14.72 11.50 29.93
CA GLU A 325 15.87 11.27 30.80
C GLU A 325 15.45 10.22 31.84
N ARG A 326 16.22 9.15 31.98
CA ARG A 326 16.22 8.39 33.22
C ARG A 326 16.96 9.27 34.23
N GLY A 327 16.19 9.78 35.20
CA GLY A 327 16.76 10.44 36.37
C GLY A 327 17.64 9.50 37.19
#